data_f5c5024a300d9b60f0b8c06f291c033f
#
_entry.id   f5c5024a300d9b60f0b8c06f291c033f
#
_cell.length_a   1.000
_cell.length_b   1.000
_cell.length_c   1.000
_cell.angle_alpha   90.00
_cell.angle_beta   90.00
_cell.angle_gamma   90.00
#
_symmetry.space_group_name_H-M   'P 1'
#
loop_
_entity.id
_entity.type
_entity.pdbx_description
1 polymer ?
#
loop_
_entity_poly.entity_id
_entity_poly.type
_entity_poly.pdbx_seq_one_letter_code
_entity_poly.pdbx_strand_id
1 'polypeptide(L)'
;MKRKFHVRCEAGENLEITSKSYLSLSDLADLEAVMPNVYYKKDDMTACLDRFYDEMMKRSEDMKQMEGYKTGENYAYLGLPANFLIFDEYVAFMEMLGTKENAAVLNKLKQIVMLGRQAGFFLILACQRPDAKYLGDGIRDQFNFRVALGRMSEMGYGMMFGETDKDFFLKQIKGRGYVDVGTSVISEFYTPLVPKGHDFLKEIKLLANSRQDTQAACGAEAAGVD
;
A
#
# COMPACT_ATOMS: atom_id res chain seq x y z
N MET A 1 -21.40 10.62 -5.10
CA MET A 1 -20.21 11.36 -4.64
C MET A 1 -19.00 10.60 -5.16
N LYS A 2 -18.15 11.16 -6.04
CA LYS A 2 -17.01 10.44 -6.62
C LYS A 2 -15.89 10.42 -5.59
N ARG A 3 -15.49 9.25 -5.14
CA ARG A 3 -14.37 9.04 -4.22
C ARG A 3 -13.05 9.20 -4.98
N LYS A 4 -12.05 9.77 -4.34
CA LYS A 4 -10.71 9.95 -4.90
C LYS A 4 -9.75 9.16 -4.05
N PHE A 5 -8.93 8.34 -4.68
CA PHE A 5 -7.94 7.53 -4.01
C PHE A 5 -6.55 8.06 -4.25
N HIS A 6 -5.72 7.92 -3.26
CA HIS A 6 -4.29 8.08 -3.36
C HIS A 6 -3.70 6.68 -3.23
N VAL A 7 -3.38 6.08 -4.35
CA VAL A 7 -2.88 4.71 -4.38
C VAL A 7 -1.44 4.71 -4.81
N ARG A 8 -0.61 4.05 -4.04
CA ARG A 8 0.65 3.55 -4.55
C ARG A 8 0.43 2.15 -5.07
N CYS A 9 0.53 1.95 -6.37
CA CYS A 9 0.61 0.63 -6.97
C CYS A 9 1.85 0.54 -7.84
N GLU A 10 2.83 -0.25 -7.46
CA GLU A 10 4.03 -0.49 -8.28
C GLU A 10 3.77 -1.46 -9.43
N ALA A 11 2.66 -2.16 -9.41
CA ALA A 11 2.35 -3.22 -10.36
C ALA A 11 1.65 -2.75 -11.64
N GLY A 12 1.49 -1.44 -11.87
CA GLY A 12 0.84 -0.93 -13.09
C GLY A 12 -0.62 -1.37 -13.23
N GLU A 13 -1.20 -1.94 -12.18
CA GLU A 13 -2.59 -2.32 -12.18
C GLU A 13 -3.46 -1.11 -11.97
N ASN A 14 -4.20 -0.86 -13.02
CA ASN A 14 -5.15 0.19 -13.11
C ASN A 14 -6.32 -0.08 -12.20
N LEU A 15 -6.24 0.45 -11.04
CA LEU A 15 -7.42 0.87 -10.35
C LEU A 15 -7.92 2.16 -11.02
N GLU A 16 -8.25 2.09 -12.31
CA GLU A 16 -9.16 3.07 -12.83
C GLU A 16 -10.49 2.82 -12.16
N ILE A 17 -10.66 3.51 -11.11
CA ILE A 17 -11.86 3.56 -10.38
C ILE A 17 -12.82 4.40 -11.20
N THR A 18 -13.40 3.76 -12.18
CA THR A 18 -14.65 4.25 -12.74
C THR A 18 -15.66 4.27 -11.61
N SER A 19 -16.64 5.12 -11.65
CA SER A 19 -17.62 5.41 -10.60
C SER A 19 -18.37 4.19 -10.00
N LYS A 20 -17.95 2.97 -10.26
CA LYS A 20 -18.54 1.71 -9.79
C LYS A 20 -17.54 0.63 -9.38
N SER A 21 -16.24 0.89 -9.42
CA SER A 21 -15.23 -0.14 -9.17
C SER A 21 -14.22 0.37 -8.14
N TYR A 22 -14.72 0.72 -6.97
CA TYR A 22 -13.87 1.04 -5.85
C TYR A 22 -13.62 -0.22 -5.05
N LEU A 23 -12.37 -0.56 -4.85
CA LEU A 23 -11.99 -1.40 -3.73
C LEU A 23 -12.21 -0.57 -2.48
N SER A 24 -13.40 -0.64 -1.92
CA SER A 24 -13.68 -0.17 -0.57
C SER A 24 -13.30 -1.28 0.40
N LEU A 25 -13.28 -1.01 1.69
CA LEU A 25 -13.17 -2.07 2.71
C LEU A 25 -14.17 -3.21 2.48
N SER A 26 -15.37 -2.91 1.95
CA SER A 26 -16.37 -3.90 1.59
C SER A 26 -16.00 -4.72 0.34
N ASP A 27 -15.43 -4.11 -0.67
CA ASP A 27 -15.01 -4.82 -1.90
C ASP A 27 -13.77 -5.68 -1.64
N LEU A 28 -12.85 -5.21 -0.79
CA LEU A 28 -11.71 -6.02 -0.32
C LEU A 28 -12.15 -7.17 0.61
N ALA A 29 -13.28 -7.04 1.30
CA ALA A 29 -13.83 -8.15 2.08
C ALA A 29 -14.17 -9.35 1.19
N ASP A 30 -14.63 -9.13 -0.05
CA ASP A 30 -14.91 -10.19 -0.99
C ASP A 30 -13.63 -10.97 -1.41
N LEU A 31 -12.46 -10.36 -1.29
CA LEU A 31 -11.18 -11.02 -1.52
C LEU A 31 -10.81 -12.04 -0.44
N GLU A 32 -11.42 -11.99 0.76
CA GLU A 32 -11.20 -12.96 1.83
C GLU A 32 -11.45 -14.40 1.36
N ALA A 33 -12.40 -14.58 0.44
CA ALA A 33 -12.71 -15.89 -0.14
C ALA A 33 -11.64 -16.45 -1.08
N VAL A 34 -10.70 -15.63 -1.53
CA VAL A 34 -9.71 -15.98 -2.57
C VAL A 34 -8.27 -15.69 -2.19
N MET A 35 -8.05 -14.85 -1.19
CA MET A 35 -6.73 -14.48 -0.71
C MET A 35 -6.67 -14.62 0.82
N PRO A 36 -5.66 -15.28 1.37
CA PRO A 36 -5.39 -15.21 2.82
C PRO A 36 -4.96 -13.78 3.20
N ASN A 37 -5.15 -13.43 4.46
CA ASN A 37 -4.72 -12.14 5.03
C ASN A 37 -5.47 -10.90 4.51
N VAL A 38 -6.73 -11.04 4.19
CA VAL A 38 -7.67 -9.94 3.95
C VAL A 38 -8.49 -9.70 5.21
N TYR A 39 -8.49 -8.48 5.72
CA TYR A 39 -9.16 -8.12 6.97
C TYR A 39 -9.99 -6.85 6.77
N TYR A 40 -11.22 -6.83 7.27
CA TYR A 40 -12.15 -5.70 7.17
C TYR A 40 -12.78 -5.30 8.50
N LYS A 41 -12.63 -6.12 9.55
CA LYS A 41 -13.09 -5.79 10.90
C LYS A 41 -11.99 -5.05 11.66
N LYS A 42 -12.37 -4.06 12.46
CA LYS A 42 -11.46 -3.19 13.22
C LYS A 42 -10.40 -4.00 13.98
N ASP A 43 -10.82 -4.97 14.75
CA ASP A 43 -9.93 -5.74 15.63
C ASP A 43 -8.96 -6.60 14.84
N ASP A 44 -9.42 -7.22 13.75
CA ASP A 44 -8.60 -8.04 12.87
C ASP A 44 -7.57 -7.18 12.10
N MET A 45 -7.99 -5.99 11.65
CA MET A 45 -7.10 -5.02 10.99
C MET A 45 -6.02 -4.53 11.96
N THR A 46 -6.40 -4.23 13.21
CA THR A 46 -5.45 -3.81 14.25
C THR A 46 -4.46 -4.94 14.54
N ALA A 47 -4.95 -6.17 14.73
CA ALA A 47 -4.11 -7.33 14.96
C ALA A 47 -3.18 -7.64 13.76
N CYS A 48 -3.63 -7.40 12.53
CA CYS A 48 -2.81 -7.52 11.33
C CYS A 48 -1.67 -6.50 11.33
N LEU A 49 -1.96 -5.23 11.63
CA LEU A 49 -0.95 -4.20 11.75
C LEU A 49 0.08 -4.53 12.84
N ASP A 50 -0.38 -5.04 13.98
CA ASP A 50 0.47 -5.42 15.09
C ASP A 50 1.44 -6.53 14.68
N ARG A 51 0.94 -7.61 14.07
CA ARG A 51 1.78 -8.69 13.53
C ARG A 51 2.79 -8.18 12.50
N PHE A 52 2.34 -7.34 11.56
CA PHE A 52 3.22 -6.78 10.53
C PHE A 52 4.36 -5.96 11.13
N TYR A 53 4.06 -5.17 12.16
CA TYR A 53 5.06 -4.40 12.90
C TYR A 53 6.03 -5.31 13.65
N ASP A 54 5.53 -6.30 14.38
CA ASP A 54 6.35 -7.23 15.17
C ASP A 54 7.26 -8.06 14.27
N GLU A 55 6.76 -8.54 13.13
CA GLU A 55 7.54 -9.26 12.12
C GLU A 55 8.63 -8.38 11.51
N MET A 56 8.34 -7.10 11.24
CA MET A 56 9.34 -6.13 10.78
C MET A 56 10.46 -5.96 11.80
N MET A 57 10.11 -5.76 13.07
CA MET A 57 11.07 -5.57 14.15
C MET A 57 11.94 -6.80 14.33
N LYS A 58 11.31 -7.98 14.37
CA LYS A 58 12.03 -9.25 14.46
C LYS A 58 12.98 -9.44 13.28
N ARG A 59 12.52 -9.22 12.04
CA ARG A 59 13.38 -9.35 10.87
C ARG A 59 14.57 -8.38 10.92
N SER A 60 14.37 -7.16 11.41
CA SER A 60 15.45 -6.19 11.55
C SER A 60 16.54 -6.66 12.51
N GLU A 61 16.19 -7.45 13.52
CA GLU A 61 17.14 -8.07 14.45
C GLU A 61 17.78 -9.33 13.83
N ASP A 62 16.97 -10.22 13.27
CA ASP A 62 17.41 -11.47 12.68
C ASP A 62 18.41 -11.23 11.53
N MET A 63 18.19 -10.22 10.69
CA MET A 63 19.08 -9.87 9.59
C MET A 63 20.52 -9.62 10.05
N LYS A 64 20.71 -9.02 11.23
CA LYS A 64 22.05 -8.74 11.79
C LYS A 64 22.84 -9.99 12.14
N GLN A 65 22.15 -11.12 12.32
CA GLN A 65 22.72 -12.42 12.66
C GLN A 65 22.87 -13.33 11.42
N MET A 66 22.37 -12.92 10.26
CA MET A 66 22.43 -13.71 9.05
C MET A 66 23.85 -13.73 8.46
N GLU A 67 24.24 -14.88 7.94
CA GLU A 67 25.46 -14.98 7.15
C GLU A 67 25.39 -14.04 5.94
N GLY A 68 26.46 -13.32 5.70
CA GLY A 68 26.53 -12.32 4.62
C GLY A 68 25.95 -10.94 5.00
N TYR A 69 25.45 -10.74 6.22
CA TYR A 69 25.00 -9.42 6.63
C TYR A 69 26.12 -8.38 6.51
N LYS A 70 25.77 -7.24 5.93
CA LYS A 70 26.68 -6.10 5.79
C LYS A 70 25.97 -4.82 6.18
N THR A 71 26.61 -4.05 7.05
CA THR A 71 26.08 -2.75 7.50
C THR A 71 25.84 -1.81 6.31
N GLY A 72 24.66 -1.25 6.22
CA GLY A 72 24.22 -0.35 5.14
C GLY A 72 23.47 -1.04 4.01
N GLU A 73 23.53 -2.35 3.90
CA GLU A 73 22.74 -3.12 2.94
C GLU A 73 21.33 -3.40 3.48
N ASN A 74 20.38 -3.61 2.58
CA ASN A 74 18.98 -3.87 2.92
C ASN A 74 18.60 -5.35 2.74
N TYR A 75 17.33 -5.66 3.03
CA TYR A 75 16.76 -7.00 2.90
C TYR A 75 17.00 -7.68 1.54
N ALA A 76 17.01 -6.91 0.44
CA ALA A 76 17.20 -7.46 -0.90
C ALA A 76 18.63 -7.99 -1.13
N TYR A 77 19.62 -7.37 -0.49
CA TYR A 77 21.01 -7.86 -0.50
C TYR A 77 21.15 -9.26 0.11
N LEU A 78 20.32 -9.56 1.10
CA LEU A 78 20.25 -10.88 1.74
C LEU A 78 19.28 -11.85 1.04
N GLY A 79 18.73 -11.48 -0.11
CA GLY A 79 17.76 -12.31 -0.83
C GLY A 79 16.40 -12.46 -0.16
N LEU A 80 16.09 -11.61 0.83
CA LEU A 80 14.83 -11.69 1.55
C LEU A 80 13.68 -11.06 0.75
N PRO A 81 12.46 -11.61 0.86
CA PRO A 81 11.30 -11.07 0.14
C PRO A 81 10.81 -9.75 0.76
N ALA A 82 10.21 -8.90 -0.08
CA ALA A 82 9.46 -7.73 0.36
C ALA A 82 8.08 -8.13 0.91
N ASN A 83 7.62 -7.40 1.92
CA ASN A 83 6.29 -7.53 2.51
C ASN A 83 5.54 -6.22 2.39
N PHE A 84 4.27 -6.30 2.01
CA PHE A 84 3.42 -5.14 1.82
C PHE A 84 2.19 -5.24 2.71
N LEU A 85 1.90 -4.15 3.43
CA LEU A 85 0.63 -3.95 4.11
C LEU A 85 -0.15 -2.88 3.36
N ILE A 86 -1.29 -3.27 2.81
CA ILE A 86 -2.15 -2.40 2.01
C ILE A 86 -3.34 -1.99 2.87
N PHE A 87 -3.47 -0.68 3.11
CA PHE A 87 -4.64 -0.08 3.73
C PHE A 87 -5.44 0.63 2.65
N ASP A 88 -6.58 0.06 2.29
CA ASP A 88 -7.60 0.77 1.54
C ASP A 88 -8.54 1.51 2.51
N GLU A 89 -8.96 2.71 2.13
CA GLU A 89 -9.79 3.57 2.99
C GLU A 89 -9.19 3.80 4.41
N TYR A 90 -7.89 4.07 4.46
CA TYR A 90 -7.14 4.27 5.70
C TYR A 90 -7.83 5.22 6.68
N VAL A 91 -8.41 6.32 6.20
CA VAL A 91 -9.11 7.31 7.04
C VAL A 91 -10.33 6.69 7.70
N ALA A 92 -11.10 5.85 6.99
CA ALA A 92 -12.25 5.17 7.56
C ALA A 92 -11.84 4.23 8.70
N PHE A 93 -10.74 3.50 8.55
CA PHE A 93 -10.18 2.69 9.63
C PHE A 93 -9.80 3.54 10.84
N MET A 94 -9.10 4.66 10.64
CA MET A 94 -8.69 5.55 11.72
C MET A 94 -9.88 6.16 12.47
N GLU A 95 -11.01 6.40 11.82
CA GLU A 95 -12.24 6.89 12.44
C GLU A 95 -12.97 5.83 13.28
N MET A 96 -12.72 4.54 13.05
CA MET A 96 -13.24 3.47 13.91
C MET A 96 -12.51 3.36 15.24
N LEU A 97 -11.33 3.97 15.37
CA LEU A 97 -10.48 3.85 16.54
C LEU A 97 -10.79 4.91 17.59
N GLY A 98 -10.72 4.52 18.85
CA GLY A 98 -10.70 5.45 19.97
C GLY A 98 -9.39 6.25 20.01
N THR A 99 -9.38 7.36 20.75
CA THR A 99 -8.22 8.27 20.79
C THR A 99 -6.89 7.58 21.16
N LYS A 100 -6.92 6.65 22.11
CA LYS A 100 -5.72 5.91 22.54
C LYS A 100 -5.27 4.90 21.47
N GLU A 101 -6.22 4.18 20.88
CA GLU A 101 -5.94 3.23 19.79
C GLU A 101 -5.36 3.95 18.58
N ASN A 102 -5.94 5.09 18.21
CA ASN A 102 -5.49 5.93 17.11
C ASN A 102 -4.02 6.36 17.29
N ALA A 103 -3.66 6.86 18.47
CA ALA A 103 -2.28 7.23 18.78
C ALA A 103 -1.32 6.04 18.70
N ALA A 104 -1.73 4.86 19.17
CA ALA A 104 -0.92 3.65 19.10
C ALA A 104 -0.69 3.19 17.66
N VAL A 105 -1.74 3.18 16.84
CA VAL A 105 -1.68 2.85 15.41
C VAL A 105 -0.77 3.82 14.66
N LEU A 106 -0.95 5.14 14.86
CA LEU A 106 -0.10 6.16 14.23
C LEU A 106 1.37 5.98 14.58
N ASN A 107 1.68 5.65 15.82
CA ASN A 107 3.06 5.41 16.24
C ASN A 107 3.68 4.19 15.53
N LYS A 108 2.94 3.09 15.41
CA LYS A 108 3.39 1.89 14.66
C LYS A 108 3.59 2.20 13.17
N LEU A 109 2.63 2.86 12.54
CA LEU A 109 2.74 3.26 11.14
C LEU A 109 3.97 4.14 10.91
N LYS A 110 4.22 5.11 11.79
CA LYS A 110 5.42 5.95 11.73
C LYS A 110 6.70 5.12 11.78
N GLN A 111 6.78 4.16 12.67
CA GLN A 111 7.95 3.30 12.77
C GLN A 111 8.12 2.41 11.53
N ILE A 112 7.03 1.86 11.00
CA ILE A 112 7.08 1.05 9.77
C ILE A 112 7.60 1.88 8.59
N VAL A 113 7.10 3.10 8.37
CA VAL A 113 7.57 3.91 7.23
C VAL A 113 9.01 4.39 7.40
N MET A 114 9.48 4.57 8.63
CA MET A 114 10.85 4.99 8.91
C MET A 114 11.87 3.84 8.83
N LEU A 115 11.52 2.66 9.31
CA LEU A 115 12.44 1.53 9.50
C LEU A 115 12.20 0.39 8.51
N GLY A 116 10.99 0.25 8.00
CA GLY A 116 10.57 -0.90 7.19
C GLY A 116 11.36 -1.09 5.92
N ARG A 117 11.81 0.00 5.27
CA ARG A 117 12.57 -0.07 4.02
C ARG A 117 13.83 -0.95 4.13
N GLN A 118 14.51 -0.87 5.28
CA GLN A 118 15.71 -1.68 5.53
C GLN A 118 15.36 -3.17 5.62
N ALA A 119 14.27 -3.49 6.31
CA ALA A 119 13.83 -4.86 6.56
C ALA A 119 12.94 -5.44 5.44
N GLY A 120 12.57 -4.65 4.43
CA GLY A 120 11.69 -5.07 3.35
C GLY A 120 10.20 -5.06 3.73
N PHE A 121 9.77 -4.11 4.57
CA PHE A 121 8.38 -3.92 4.97
C PHE A 121 7.87 -2.56 4.48
N PHE A 122 6.82 -2.59 3.68
CA PHE A 122 6.29 -1.40 3.01
C PHE A 122 4.81 -1.21 3.29
N LEU A 123 4.42 0.06 3.45
CA LEU A 123 3.02 0.46 3.56
C LEU A 123 2.52 1.04 2.24
N ILE A 124 1.31 0.63 1.87
CA ILE A 124 0.52 1.26 0.82
C ILE A 124 -0.74 1.80 1.49
N LEU A 125 -0.85 3.12 1.59
CA LEU A 125 -2.01 3.77 2.17
C LEU A 125 -2.85 4.42 1.08
N ALA A 126 -4.10 4.01 0.97
CA ALA A 126 -5.08 4.66 0.10
C ALA A 126 -6.08 5.44 0.94
N CYS A 127 -6.37 6.67 0.55
CA CYS A 127 -7.35 7.51 1.21
C CYS A 127 -7.97 8.52 0.24
N GLN A 128 -9.16 8.98 0.56
CA GLN A 128 -9.83 10.00 -0.25
C GLN A 128 -9.15 11.37 -0.13
N ARG A 129 -8.53 11.64 1.02
CA ARG A 129 -7.85 12.89 1.32
C ARG A 129 -6.76 12.65 2.36
N PRO A 130 -5.53 13.13 2.14
CA PRO A 130 -4.43 12.98 3.09
C PRO A 130 -4.55 14.04 4.20
N ASP A 131 -5.60 13.91 5.05
CA ASP A 131 -5.87 14.86 6.11
C ASP A 131 -4.80 14.75 7.21
N ALA A 132 -4.24 15.89 7.62
CA ALA A 132 -3.23 15.97 8.67
C ALA A 132 -3.69 15.39 10.02
N LYS A 133 -5.00 15.35 10.28
CA LYS A 133 -5.58 14.72 11.47
C LYS A 133 -5.23 13.24 11.57
N TYR A 134 -5.20 12.52 10.44
CA TYR A 134 -4.98 11.08 10.39
C TYR A 134 -3.61 10.70 9.84
N LEU A 135 -2.99 11.61 9.12
CA LEU A 135 -1.67 11.39 8.54
C LEU A 135 -0.85 12.67 8.69
N GLY A 136 -0.29 12.87 9.88
CA GLY A 136 0.51 14.06 10.19
C GLY A 136 1.75 14.19 9.30
N ASP A 137 2.27 15.40 9.17
CA ASP A 137 3.38 15.74 8.27
C ASP A 137 4.59 14.84 8.45
N GLY A 138 4.97 14.52 9.68
CA GLY A 138 6.11 13.65 9.98
C GLY A 138 5.98 12.21 9.49
N ILE A 139 4.76 11.75 9.16
CA ILE A 139 4.53 10.46 8.50
C ILE A 139 4.45 10.64 6.99
N ARG A 140 3.71 11.65 6.52
CA ARG A 140 3.54 11.91 5.08
C ARG A 140 4.87 12.11 4.37
N ASP A 141 5.79 12.83 4.99
CA ASP A 141 7.11 13.12 4.43
C ASP A 141 8.01 11.89 4.30
N GLN A 142 7.69 10.80 4.98
CA GLN A 142 8.40 9.54 4.84
C GLN A 142 7.94 8.70 3.63
N PHE A 143 6.80 9.05 3.03
CA PHE A 143 6.36 8.40 1.79
C PHE A 143 7.06 9.01 0.59
N ASN A 144 8.06 8.32 0.06
CA ASN A 144 8.82 8.75 -1.12
C ASN A 144 8.04 8.59 -2.43
N PHE A 145 6.97 7.79 -2.41
CA PHE A 145 6.11 7.61 -3.58
C PHE A 145 4.70 8.06 -3.23
N ARG A 146 4.26 9.13 -3.88
CA ARG A 146 2.95 9.74 -3.63
C ARG A 146 2.19 9.88 -4.93
N VAL A 147 0.95 9.43 -4.93
CA VAL A 147 0.09 9.45 -6.13
C VAL A 147 -1.23 10.14 -5.82
N ALA A 148 -1.56 11.16 -6.58
CA ALA A 148 -2.85 11.84 -6.56
C ALA A 148 -3.64 11.50 -7.82
N LEU A 149 -4.77 10.79 -7.67
CA LEU A 149 -5.65 10.42 -8.77
C LEU A 149 -6.79 11.41 -8.95
N GLY A 150 -6.98 11.86 -10.18
CA GLY A 150 -8.02 12.81 -10.54
C GLY A 150 -7.74 14.22 -10.01
N ARG A 151 -8.78 15.05 -10.02
CA ARG A 151 -8.69 16.43 -9.55
C ARG A 151 -8.77 16.53 -8.03
N MET A 152 -7.85 17.27 -7.44
CA MET A 152 -7.90 17.72 -6.05
C MET A 152 -8.07 19.24 -5.97
N SER A 153 -8.36 19.76 -4.77
CA SER A 153 -8.21 21.17 -4.46
C SER A 153 -6.73 21.53 -4.33
N GLU A 154 -6.39 22.81 -4.43
CA GLU A 154 -5.02 23.28 -4.18
C GLU A 154 -4.50 22.87 -2.81
N MET A 155 -5.33 22.99 -1.77
CA MET A 155 -5.02 22.51 -0.42
C MET A 155 -4.77 20.99 -0.42
N GLY A 156 -5.54 20.20 -1.19
CA GLY A 156 -5.34 18.76 -1.30
C GLY A 156 -4.01 18.40 -1.95
N TYR A 157 -3.61 19.12 -2.98
CA TYR A 157 -2.29 18.95 -3.59
C TYR A 157 -1.16 19.37 -2.65
N GLY A 158 -1.31 20.48 -1.92
CA GLY A 158 -0.37 20.89 -0.88
C GLY A 158 -0.23 19.85 0.25
N MET A 159 -1.33 19.26 0.70
CA MET A 159 -1.28 18.15 1.66
C MET A 159 -0.59 16.91 1.10
N MET A 160 -0.69 16.66 -0.21
CA MET A 160 -0.13 15.47 -0.84
C MET A 160 1.34 15.62 -1.16
N PHE A 161 1.73 16.74 -1.74
CA PHE A 161 3.06 16.94 -2.31
C PHE A 161 3.91 17.94 -1.52
N GLY A 162 3.32 18.66 -0.56
CA GLY A 162 3.99 19.77 0.14
C GLY A 162 4.03 21.03 -0.71
N GLU A 163 4.94 21.94 -0.36
CA GLU A 163 5.20 23.14 -1.14
C GLU A 163 5.85 22.79 -2.48
N THR A 164 5.30 23.29 -3.56
CA THR A 164 5.78 23.01 -4.92
C THR A 164 5.41 24.15 -5.88
N ASP A 165 6.26 24.42 -6.83
CA ASP A 165 6.01 25.36 -7.93
C ASP A 165 5.19 24.72 -9.08
N LYS A 166 4.71 23.50 -8.89
CA LYS A 166 3.93 22.78 -9.90
C LYS A 166 2.53 23.37 -10.05
N ASP A 167 2.22 23.85 -11.24
CA ASP A 167 0.85 24.18 -11.63
C ASP A 167 0.03 22.91 -11.85
N PHE A 168 -1.02 22.74 -11.05
CA PHE A 168 -1.93 21.60 -11.16
C PHE A 168 -3.15 21.96 -12.01
N PHE A 169 -3.38 21.19 -13.07
CA PHE A 169 -4.56 21.42 -13.90
C PHE A 169 -5.84 21.10 -13.13
N LEU A 170 -6.68 22.10 -12.96
CA LEU A 170 -7.96 21.97 -12.26
C LEU A 170 -9.06 21.29 -13.10
N LYS A 171 -8.83 21.13 -14.42
CA LYS A 171 -9.77 20.42 -15.29
C LYS A 171 -9.76 18.92 -14.98
N GLN A 172 -10.94 18.37 -14.73
CA GLN A 172 -11.08 16.94 -14.53
C GLN A 172 -10.92 16.19 -15.86
N ILE A 173 -9.87 15.39 -15.96
CA ILE A 173 -9.63 14.47 -17.07
C ILE A 173 -9.64 13.07 -16.47
N LYS A 174 -10.36 12.16 -17.13
CA LYS A 174 -10.48 10.78 -16.68
C LYS A 174 -9.13 10.06 -16.75
N GLY A 175 -8.76 9.34 -15.69
CA GLY A 175 -7.51 8.61 -15.59
C GLY A 175 -6.26 9.46 -15.33
N ARG A 176 -6.35 10.81 -15.41
CA ARG A 176 -5.21 11.66 -15.11
C ARG A 176 -4.91 11.74 -13.62
N GLY A 177 -3.64 11.70 -13.30
CA GLY A 177 -3.11 11.88 -11.96
C GLY A 177 -1.77 12.57 -11.95
N TYR A 178 -1.26 12.79 -10.74
CA TYR A 178 0.07 13.33 -10.47
C TYR A 178 0.82 12.37 -9.56
N VAL A 179 2.12 12.25 -9.79
CA VAL A 179 2.99 11.35 -9.04
C VAL A 179 4.29 12.06 -8.68
N ASP A 180 4.70 11.86 -7.42
CA ASP A 180 6.06 12.12 -6.94
C ASP A 180 6.69 10.75 -6.63
N VAL A 181 7.83 10.48 -7.26
CA VAL A 181 8.60 9.24 -7.08
C VAL A 181 9.79 9.42 -6.12
N GLY A 182 9.75 10.45 -5.29
CA GLY A 182 10.82 10.78 -4.34
C GLY A 182 11.96 11.59 -4.95
N THR A 183 11.75 12.19 -6.11
CA THR A 183 12.73 13.05 -6.80
C THR A 183 12.44 14.54 -6.63
N SER A 184 11.42 14.89 -5.85
CA SER A 184 10.87 16.25 -5.72
C SER A 184 10.34 16.83 -7.03
N VAL A 185 10.23 16.02 -8.08
CA VAL A 185 9.64 16.40 -9.37
C VAL A 185 8.29 15.72 -9.49
N ILE A 186 7.23 16.53 -9.50
CA ILE A 186 5.86 16.04 -9.65
C ILE A 186 5.54 15.89 -11.14
N SER A 187 5.33 14.66 -11.55
CA SER A 187 4.99 14.32 -12.93
C SER A 187 3.50 14.08 -13.11
N GLU A 188 2.98 14.41 -14.28
CA GLU A 188 1.64 14.02 -14.70
C GLU A 188 1.68 12.64 -15.30
N PHE A 189 0.66 11.81 -15.01
CA PHE A 189 0.51 10.50 -15.61
C PHE A 189 -0.96 10.20 -15.91
N TYR A 190 -1.19 9.18 -16.71
CA TYR A 190 -2.50 8.69 -17.05
C TYR A 190 -2.60 7.20 -16.73
N THR A 191 -3.62 6.84 -15.94
CA THR A 191 -3.94 5.43 -15.71
C THR A 191 -4.50 4.82 -16.99
N PRO A 192 -4.11 3.59 -17.36
CA PRO A 192 -4.75 2.88 -18.44
C PRO A 192 -6.25 2.64 -18.15
N LEU A 193 -7.04 2.45 -19.19
CA LEU A 193 -8.46 2.22 -19.08
C LEU A 193 -8.73 0.75 -18.75
N VAL A 194 -9.42 0.51 -17.63
CA VAL A 194 -9.93 -0.85 -17.34
C VAL A 194 -11.03 -1.20 -18.35
N PRO A 195 -10.93 -2.33 -19.06
CA PRO A 195 -11.94 -2.75 -20.02
C PRO A 195 -13.34 -2.88 -19.39
N LYS A 196 -14.36 -2.55 -20.15
CA LYS A 196 -15.74 -2.74 -19.69
C LYS A 196 -16.01 -4.23 -19.46
N GLY A 197 -16.51 -4.58 -18.27
CA GLY A 197 -16.79 -5.97 -17.88
C GLY A 197 -15.57 -6.72 -17.32
N HIS A 198 -14.46 -6.03 -17.06
CA HIS A 198 -13.34 -6.61 -16.33
C HIS A 198 -13.80 -7.05 -14.92
N ASP A 199 -13.54 -8.32 -14.61
CA ASP A 199 -13.86 -8.92 -13.31
C ASP A 199 -12.57 -9.11 -12.50
N PHE A 200 -12.32 -8.17 -11.62
CA PHE A 200 -11.12 -8.13 -10.80
C PHE A 200 -10.98 -9.34 -9.86
N LEU A 201 -12.10 -9.80 -9.26
CA LEU A 201 -12.10 -10.97 -8.38
C LEU A 201 -11.73 -12.25 -9.15
N LYS A 202 -12.21 -12.39 -10.39
CA LYS A 202 -11.87 -13.52 -11.24
C LYS A 202 -10.38 -13.55 -11.57
N GLU A 203 -9.80 -12.40 -11.90
CA GLU A 203 -8.35 -12.29 -12.18
C GLU A 203 -7.51 -12.63 -10.97
N ILE A 204 -7.86 -12.11 -9.80
CA ILE A 204 -7.15 -12.44 -8.54
C ILE A 204 -7.27 -13.93 -8.22
N LYS A 205 -8.44 -14.55 -8.41
CA LYS A 205 -8.61 -15.99 -8.23
C LYS A 205 -7.65 -16.79 -9.13
N LEU A 206 -7.53 -16.41 -10.40
CA LEU A 206 -6.62 -17.07 -11.33
C LEU A 206 -5.15 -16.93 -10.87
N LEU A 207 -4.75 -15.74 -10.43
CA LEU A 207 -3.40 -15.50 -9.92
C LEU A 207 -3.12 -16.25 -8.61
N ALA A 208 -4.09 -16.35 -7.71
CA ALA A 208 -3.93 -17.08 -6.45
C ALA A 208 -3.76 -18.59 -6.72
N ASN A 209 -4.56 -19.17 -7.62
CA ASN A 209 -4.47 -20.57 -7.99
C ASN A 209 -3.15 -20.92 -8.68
N SER A 210 -2.68 -20.08 -9.60
CA SER A 210 -1.41 -20.29 -10.31
C SER A 210 -0.19 -20.29 -9.36
N ARG A 211 -0.25 -19.56 -8.26
CA ARG A 211 0.81 -19.56 -7.23
C ARG A 211 0.82 -20.86 -6.42
N GLN A 212 -0.35 -21.40 -6.10
CA GLN A 212 -0.45 -22.69 -5.39
C GLN A 212 0.10 -23.84 -6.23
N ASP A 213 -0.19 -23.86 -7.53
CA ASP A 213 0.32 -24.86 -8.46
C ASP A 213 1.87 -24.77 -8.58
N THR A 214 2.43 -23.57 -8.61
CA THR A 214 3.88 -23.37 -8.68
C THR A 214 4.58 -23.79 -7.39
N GLN A 215 4.00 -23.52 -6.23
CA GLN A 215 4.55 -23.95 -4.95
C GLN A 215 4.46 -25.48 -4.77
N ALA A 216 3.38 -26.09 -5.22
CA ALA A 216 3.24 -27.54 -5.20
C ALA A 216 4.25 -28.24 -6.13
N ALA A 217 4.51 -27.68 -7.30
CA ALA A 217 5.52 -28.18 -8.24
C ALA A 217 6.96 -28.08 -7.68
N CYS A 218 7.32 -26.93 -7.11
CA CYS A 218 8.62 -26.75 -6.44
C CYS A 218 8.81 -27.65 -5.23
N GLY A 219 7.76 -27.90 -4.45
CA GLY A 219 7.80 -28.81 -3.29
C GLY A 219 7.96 -30.27 -3.68
N ALA A 220 7.44 -30.68 -4.84
CA ALA A 220 7.57 -32.04 -5.36
C ALA A 220 8.98 -32.33 -5.91
N GLU A 221 9.65 -31.36 -6.51
CA GLU A 221 11.03 -31.51 -6.97
C GLU A 221 12.05 -31.59 -5.82
N ALA A 222 11.78 -30.90 -4.70
CA ALA A 222 12.65 -30.96 -3.51
C ALA A 222 12.54 -32.29 -2.72
N ALA A 223 11.44 -33.04 -2.89
CA ALA A 223 11.20 -34.31 -2.21
C ALA A 223 11.66 -35.56 -3.00
N GLY A 224 12.19 -35.38 -4.19
CA GLY A 224 12.56 -36.46 -5.12
C GLY A 224 14.06 -36.71 -5.27
N VAL A 225 14.90 -36.17 -4.39
CA VAL A 225 16.36 -36.45 -4.38
C VAL A 225 16.73 -37.12 -3.06
N ASP A 226 16.55 -38.41 -3.02
CA ASP A 226 17.19 -39.37 -2.11
C ASP A 226 17.92 -40.42 -2.95
#